data_23b13ab8e615884fe1680cfa5469b3c2
#
_entry.id   23b13ab8e615884fe1680cfa5469b3c2
#
_cell.length_a   1.000
_cell.length_b   1.000
_cell.length_c   1.000
_cell.angle_alpha   90.00
_cell.angle_beta   90.00
_cell.angle_gamma   90.00
#
_symmetry.space_group_name_H-M   'P 1'
#
loop_
_entity.id
_entity.type
_entity.pdbx_description
1 polymer ?
#
loop_
_entity_poly.entity_id
_entity_poly.type
_entity_poly.pdbx_seq_one_letter_code
_entity_poly.pdbx_strand_id
1 'polypeptide(L)'
;LRALYDKHIKTNAVMSFITAYNIDPSLNNYGKVVEDEDGIRIVEPSDFAQFSDKLDNQDVSCVNAGIYILKRSFLTDYINKLPHNKNTGEYYFTEIVNLASKDGLTVSSINIPFDTVRGINTLRELWNAEQIKKSEIIGDWMEKGVRFGSAQNVLIDLNVNIGPGTYVGTGVQLFQGTSIGANCHLEAFSSISGSTLEDFVHIYSHSN
;
A
#
# COMPACT_ATOMS: atom_id res chain seq x y z
N LEU A 1 4.95 -2.93 -8.95
CA LEU A 1 5.32 -4.29 -9.40
C LEU A 1 6.27 -4.27 -10.59
N ARG A 2 6.09 -3.41 -11.60
CA ARG A 2 6.95 -3.35 -12.78
C ARG A 2 8.42 -3.13 -12.41
N ALA A 3 8.71 -2.14 -11.57
CA ALA A 3 10.07 -1.83 -11.12
C ALA A 3 10.74 -3.01 -10.37
N LEU A 4 9.95 -3.77 -9.57
CA LEU A 4 10.46 -4.97 -8.90
C LEU A 4 10.83 -6.05 -9.91
N TYR A 5 10.00 -6.27 -10.92
CA TYR A 5 10.25 -7.23 -12.00
C TYR A 5 11.52 -6.84 -12.79
N ASP A 6 11.63 -5.58 -13.20
CA ASP A 6 12.79 -5.08 -13.97
C ASP A 6 14.09 -5.23 -13.16
N LYS A 7 14.05 -4.93 -11.85
CA LYS A 7 15.19 -5.15 -10.94
C LYS A 7 15.55 -6.64 -10.83
N HIS A 8 14.54 -7.52 -10.65
CA HIS A 8 14.72 -8.97 -10.55
C HIS A 8 15.45 -9.55 -11.77
N ILE A 9 15.02 -9.18 -12.97
CA ILE A 9 15.64 -9.62 -14.22
C ILE A 9 17.05 -9.06 -14.35
N LYS A 10 17.24 -7.75 -14.10
CA LYS A 10 18.54 -7.08 -14.22
C LYS A 10 19.60 -7.67 -13.29
N THR A 11 19.23 -8.04 -12.08
CA THR A 11 20.16 -8.62 -11.09
C THR A 11 20.31 -10.13 -11.23
N ASN A 12 19.51 -10.77 -12.08
CA ASN A 12 19.39 -12.23 -12.17
C ASN A 12 19.17 -12.92 -10.80
N ALA A 13 18.53 -12.21 -9.88
CA ALA A 13 18.28 -12.69 -8.53
C ALA A 13 17.45 -13.98 -8.51
N VAL A 14 17.64 -14.82 -7.49
CA VAL A 14 16.75 -15.96 -7.24
C VAL A 14 15.45 -15.50 -6.63
N MET A 15 15.52 -14.38 -5.89
CA MET A 15 14.40 -13.76 -5.22
C MET A 15 14.59 -12.24 -5.17
N SER A 16 13.48 -11.50 -5.32
CA SER A 16 13.43 -10.04 -5.12
C SER A 16 12.17 -9.68 -4.36
N PHE A 17 12.23 -8.64 -3.54
CA PHE A 17 11.09 -8.25 -2.72
C PHE A 17 11.00 -6.74 -2.52
N ILE A 18 9.82 -6.29 -2.09
CA ILE A 18 9.58 -4.89 -1.79
C ILE A 18 9.89 -4.63 -0.32
N THR A 19 10.66 -3.57 -0.10
CA THR A 19 10.88 -2.97 1.21
C THR A 19 10.26 -1.58 1.25
N ALA A 20 9.95 -1.11 2.45
CA ALA A 20 9.45 0.25 2.65
C ALA A 20 10.08 0.88 3.90
N TYR A 21 10.35 2.19 3.84
CA TYR A 21 10.72 2.92 5.05
C TYR A 21 9.48 3.15 5.91
N ASN A 22 9.54 2.70 7.15
CA ASN A 22 8.54 2.98 8.16
C ASN A 22 9.06 4.11 9.06
N ILE A 23 8.36 5.23 9.07
CA ILE A 23 8.71 6.42 9.87
C ILE A 23 8.02 6.36 11.25
N ASP A 24 7.02 5.50 11.42
CA ASP A 24 6.27 5.37 12.66
C ASP A 24 6.82 4.24 13.54
N PRO A 25 7.53 4.55 14.64
CA PRO A 25 8.10 3.54 15.54
C PRO A 25 7.04 2.64 16.21
N SER A 26 5.77 3.06 16.23
CA SER A 26 4.68 2.27 16.82
C SER A 26 4.26 1.07 15.97
N LEU A 27 4.67 1.03 14.70
CA LEU A 27 4.36 -0.07 13.77
C LEU A 27 5.39 -1.21 13.88
N ASN A 28 5.45 -1.83 15.05
CA ASN A 28 6.36 -2.96 15.32
C ASN A 28 5.86 -4.31 14.79
N ASN A 29 4.77 -4.33 14.00
CA ASN A 29 4.14 -5.57 13.51
C ASN A 29 4.70 -6.05 12.17
N TYR A 30 5.72 -5.39 11.63
CA TYR A 30 6.34 -5.73 10.36
C TYR A 30 7.73 -6.35 10.57
N GLY A 31 8.06 -7.38 9.79
CA GLY A 31 9.42 -7.89 9.72
C GLY A 31 10.39 -6.79 9.29
N LYS A 32 11.45 -6.60 10.05
CA LYS A 32 12.51 -5.62 9.76
C LYS A 32 13.52 -6.20 8.78
N VAL A 33 13.91 -5.40 7.81
CA VAL A 33 14.92 -5.79 6.82
C VAL A 33 16.27 -5.24 7.26
N VAL A 34 17.23 -6.15 7.43
CA VAL A 34 18.62 -5.83 7.80
C VAL A 34 19.51 -6.24 6.64
N GLU A 35 20.41 -5.35 6.25
CA GLU A 35 21.45 -5.64 5.26
C GLU A 35 22.82 -5.46 5.93
N ASP A 36 23.59 -6.52 5.98
CA ASP A 36 24.95 -6.56 6.56
C ASP A 36 25.92 -7.28 5.62
N GLU A 37 27.14 -7.53 6.08
CA GLU A 37 28.19 -8.22 5.31
C GLU A 37 27.79 -9.65 4.90
N ASP A 38 26.88 -10.28 5.67
CA ASP A 38 26.34 -11.62 5.39
C ASP A 38 25.19 -11.60 4.37
N GLY A 39 24.73 -10.41 3.93
CA GLY A 39 23.64 -10.20 2.96
C GLY A 39 22.37 -9.64 3.56
N ILE A 40 21.27 -9.80 2.80
CA ILE A 40 19.94 -9.30 3.22
C ILE A 40 19.24 -10.36 4.07
N ARG A 41 18.67 -9.94 5.20
CA ARG A 41 17.81 -10.81 6.01
C ARG A 41 16.57 -10.08 6.51
N ILE A 42 15.53 -10.85 6.82
CA ILE A 42 14.29 -10.36 7.43
C ILE A 42 14.22 -10.92 8.84
N VAL A 43 14.04 -10.03 9.82
CA VAL A 43 13.86 -10.38 11.23
C VAL A 43 12.38 -10.15 11.59
N GLU A 44 11.71 -11.21 11.99
CA GLU A 44 10.30 -11.15 12.39
C GLU A 44 10.13 -10.52 13.79
N PRO A 45 8.97 -9.89 14.10
CA PRO A 45 8.74 -9.26 15.39
C PRO A 45 8.96 -10.18 16.60
N SER A 46 8.65 -11.46 16.48
CA SER A 46 8.89 -12.49 17.52
C SER A 46 10.37 -12.65 17.89
N ASP A 47 11.26 -12.25 17.01
CA ASP A 47 12.70 -12.49 17.14
C ASP A 47 13.50 -11.21 17.38
N PHE A 48 12.84 -10.01 17.44
CA PHE A 48 13.51 -8.72 17.67
C PHE A 48 14.41 -8.70 18.90
N ALA A 49 13.99 -9.34 19.98
CA ALA A 49 14.79 -9.40 21.21
C ALA A 49 16.14 -10.14 21.03
N GLN A 50 16.22 -11.08 20.09
CA GLN A 50 17.44 -11.83 19.80
C GLN A 50 18.41 -11.06 18.89
N PHE A 51 17.91 -10.04 18.20
CA PHE A 51 18.66 -9.22 17.23
C PHE A 51 18.77 -7.76 17.65
N SER A 52 18.52 -7.41 18.92
CA SER A 52 18.52 -6.03 19.43
C SER A 52 19.76 -5.26 19.03
N ASP A 53 20.96 -5.82 19.24
CA ASP A 53 22.24 -5.17 18.95
C ASP A 53 22.44 -4.82 17.45
N LYS A 54 21.83 -5.64 16.56
CA LYS A 54 21.87 -5.40 15.12
C LYS A 54 20.79 -4.43 14.67
N LEU A 55 19.68 -4.37 15.40
CA LEU A 55 18.55 -3.49 15.12
C LEU A 55 18.76 -2.06 15.66
N ASP A 56 19.44 -1.91 16.80
CA ASP A 56 19.70 -0.62 17.45
C ASP A 56 20.82 0.19 16.78
N ASN A 57 21.74 -0.48 16.07
CA ASN A 57 22.88 0.15 15.40
C ASN A 57 22.61 0.61 13.95
N GLN A 58 21.43 0.34 13.42
CA GLN A 58 21.02 0.82 12.10
C GLN A 58 19.85 1.79 12.28
N ASP A 59 19.84 2.89 11.51
CA ASP A 59 18.66 3.73 11.29
C ASP A 59 17.57 2.89 10.58
N VAL A 60 17.16 1.76 11.20
CA VAL A 60 16.39 0.71 10.55
C VAL A 60 14.91 1.00 10.68
N SER A 61 14.48 1.85 9.80
CA SER A 61 13.06 1.99 9.47
C SER A 61 12.64 1.19 8.24
N CYS A 62 13.48 0.23 7.77
CA CYS A 62 13.16 -0.55 6.58
C CYS A 62 12.40 -1.83 6.95
N VAL A 63 11.18 -1.98 6.42
CA VAL A 63 10.30 -3.12 6.70
C VAL A 63 10.02 -3.93 5.44
N ASN A 64 9.72 -5.21 5.63
CA ASN A 64 9.27 -6.10 4.57
C ASN A 64 7.80 -5.84 4.23
N ALA A 65 7.51 -5.58 2.95
CA ALA A 65 6.16 -5.32 2.47
C ALA A 65 5.36 -6.59 2.12
N GLY A 66 5.96 -7.79 2.24
CA GLY A 66 5.28 -9.05 1.95
C GLY A 66 5.02 -9.32 0.46
N ILE A 67 5.68 -8.60 -0.45
CA ILE A 67 5.52 -8.74 -1.90
C ILE A 67 6.83 -9.24 -2.51
N TYR A 68 6.77 -10.41 -3.17
CA TYR A 68 7.94 -11.11 -3.66
C TYR A 68 7.83 -11.51 -5.13
N ILE A 69 8.98 -11.53 -5.82
CA ILE A 69 9.19 -12.22 -7.09
C ILE A 69 10.32 -13.21 -6.87
N LEU A 70 10.14 -14.44 -7.30
CA LEU A 70 11.15 -15.49 -7.14
C LEU A 70 11.13 -16.48 -8.31
N LYS A 71 12.27 -17.10 -8.55
CA LYS A 71 12.40 -18.19 -9.52
C LYS A 71 11.67 -19.42 -9.00
N ARG A 72 10.84 -20.06 -9.84
CA ARG A 72 10.10 -21.28 -9.46
C ARG A 72 11.02 -22.40 -8.96
N SER A 73 12.16 -22.61 -9.63
CA SER A 73 13.13 -23.62 -9.19
C SER A 73 13.63 -23.34 -7.78
N PHE A 74 13.99 -22.08 -7.47
CA PHE A 74 14.40 -21.69 -6.13
C PHE A 74 13.33 -22.00 -5.10
N LEU A 75 12.08 -21.63 -5.35
CA LEU A 75 10.98 -21.94 -4.44
C LEU A 75 10.85 -23.44 -4.18
N THR A 76 10.88 -24.26 -5.24
CA THR A 76 10.78 -25.71 -5.12
C THR A 76 11.89 -26.32 -4.25
N ASP A 77 13.11 -25.80 -4.39
CA ASP A 77 14.30 -26.31 -3.71
C ASP A 77 14.38 -25.87 -2.22
N TYR A 78 13.73 -24.74 -1.88
CA TYR A 78 13.89 -24.09 -0.57
C TYR A 78 12.66 -24.14 0.32
N ILE A 79 11.46 -24.29 -0.20
CA ILE A 79 10.22 -24.24 0.60
C ILE A 79 10.19 -25.30 1.72
N ASN A 80 10.73 -26.49 1.45
CA ASN A 80 10.79 -27.58 2.43
C ASN A 80 11.96 -27.45 3.41
N LYS A 81 12.84 -26.45 3.23
CA LYS A 81 13.98 -26.17 4.13
C LYS A 81 13.65 -25.09 5.17
N LEU A 82 12.47 -24.49 5.09
CA LEU A 82 12.07 -23.46 6.04
C LEU A 82 12.12 -23.98 7.46
N PRO A 83 12.78 -23.26 8.39
CA PRO A 83 12.82 -23.68 9.80
C PRO A 83 11.46 -23.45 10.45
N HIS A 84 11.11 -24.34 11.37
CA HIS A 84 9.97 -24.14 12.24
C HIS A 84 10.34 -23.17 13.36
N ASN A 85 9.60 -22.07 13.50
CA ASN A 85 9.82 -21.12 14.59
C ASN A 85 9.38 -21.73 15.92
N LYS A 86 10.32 -21.88 16.85
CA LYS A 86 10.06 -22.54 18.15
C LYS A 86 9.17 -21.72 19.09
N ASN A 87 9.12 -20.40 18.88
CA ASN A 87 8.37 -19.49 19.76
C ASN A 87 6.89 -19.43 19.38
N THR A 88 6.60 -19.46 18.08
CA THR A 88 5.22 -19.29 17.55
C THR A 88 4.62 -20.61 17.05
N GLY A 89 5.44 -21.61 16.76
CA GLY A 89 4.99 -22.86 16.16
C GLY A 89 4.65 -22.74 14.65
N GLU A 90 5.10 -21.69 13.99
CA GLU A 90 4.79 -21.39 12.60
C GLU A 90 6.02 -21.49 11.70
N TYR A 91 5.78 -21.62 10.38
CA TYR A 91 6.79 -21.45 9.34
C TYR A 91 6.68 -20.06 8.76
N TYR A 92 7.70 -19.24 8.91
CA TYR A 92 7.74 -17.92 8.30
C TYR A 92 8.33 -17.99 6.89
N PHE A 93 7.55 -17.53 5.91
CA PHE A 93 8.02 -17.49 4.51
C PHE A 93 9.23 -16.56 4.35
N THR A 94 9.35 -15.54 5.18
CA THR A 94 10.46 -14.60 5.21
C THR A 94 11.80 -15.26 5.44
N GLU A 95 11.83 -16.41 6.12
CA GLU A 95 13.05 -17.21 6.33
C GLU A 95 13.69 -17.69 5.01
N ILE A 96 12.94 -17.75 3.92
CA ILE A 96 13.51 -18.11 2.61
C ILE A 96 14.52 -17.07 2.11
N VAL A 97 14.38 -15.78 2.51
CA VAL A 97 15.35 -14.72 2.25
C VAL A 97 16.65 -14.99 2.98
N ASN A 98 16.54 -15.34 4.28
CA ASN A 98 17.67 -15.64 5.15
C ASN A 98 18.45 -16.87 4.66
N LEU A 99 17.74 -17.91 4.22
CA LEU A 99 18.35 -19.11 3.63
C LEU A 99 19.08 -18.79 2.33
N ALA A 100 18.47 -17.99 1.44
CA ALA A 100 19.09 -17.59 0.19
C ALA A 100 20.39 -16.80 0.41
N SER A 101 20.37 -15.82 1.32
CA SER A 101 21.55 -15.04 1.69
C SER A 101 22.66 -15.91 2.28
N LYS A 102 22.31 -16.83 3.19
CA LYS A 102 23.25 -17.76 3.81
C LYS A 102 23.94 -18.67 2.79
N ASP A 103 23.21 -19.09 1.75
CA ASP A 103 23.74 -19.92 0.68
C ASP A 103 24.44 -19.09 -0.42
N GLY A 104 24.66 -17.79 -0.22
CA GLY A 104 25.34 -16.88 -1.16
C GLY A 104 24.57 -16.63 -2.45
N LEU A 105 23.25 -16.86 -2.45
CA LEU A 105 22.41 -16.63 -3.62
C LEU A 105 22.04 -15.15 -3.71
N THR A 106 21.93 -14.65 -4.95
CA THR A 106 21.57 -13.24 -5.18
C THR A 106 20.12 -12.97 -4.79
N VAL A 107 19.94 -12.17 -3.75
CA VAL A 107 18.68 -11.57 -3.34
C VAL A 107 18.72 -10.08 -3.63
N SER A 108 17.62 -9.49 -4.05
CA SER A 108 17.54 -8.05 -4.27
C SER A 108 16.25 -7.47 -3.71
N SER A 109 16.26 -6.16 -3.42
CA SER A 109 15.07 -5.45 -2.95
C SER A 109 14.90 -4.14 -3.71
N ILE A 110 13.68 -3.63 -3.73
CA ILE A 110 13.39 -2.24 -4.06
C ILE A 110 12.69 -1.57 -2.90
N ASN A 111 13.03 -0.32 -2.65
CA ASN A 111 12.38 0.47 -1.61
C ASN A 111 11.31 1.37 -2.22
N ILE A 112 10.14 1.40 -1.61
CA ILE A 112 9.02 2.27 -2.01
C ILE A 112 8.39 2.95 -0.79
N PRO A 113 7.59 4.02 -0.98
CA PRO A 113 6.89 4.66 0.14
C PRO A 113 5.99 3.69 0.89
N PHE A 114 6.03 3.72 2.22
CA PHE A 114 5.30 2.80 3.10
C PHE A 114 3.79 2.80 2.85
N ASP A 115 3.19 3.98 2.62
CA ASP A 115 1.76 4.09 2.40
C ASP A 115 1.26 3.36 1.15
N THR A 116 2.15 3.10 0.19
CA THR A 116 1.84 2.30 -1.02
C THR A 116 1.70 0.80 -0.74
N VAL A 117 2.30 0.30 0.33
CA VAL A 117 2.38 -1.14 0.68
C VAL A 117 1.96 -1.43 2.11
N ARG A 118 1.28 -0.51 2.73
CA ARG A 118 0.76 -0.66 4.09
C ARG A 118 -0.09 -1.92 4.20
N GLY A 119 0.30 -2.85 5.06
CA GLY A 119 -0.50 -4.02 5.41
C GLY A 119 -1.74 -3.60 6.22
N ILE A 120 -2.82 -4.35 6.08
CA ILE A 120 -4.07 -4.13 6.81
C ILE A 120 -4.38 -5.38 7.61
N ASN A 121 -4.17 -5.33 8.92
CA ASN A 121 -4.41 -6.44 9.84
C ASN A 121 -5.52 -6.12 10.85
N THR A 122 -5.88 -4.84 11.00
CA THR A 122 -6.88 -4.37 11.96
C THR A 122 -7.88 -3.42 11.29
N LEU A 123 -9.07 -3.28 11.87
CA LEU A 123 -10.08 -2.30 11.40
C LEU A 123 -9.56 -0.86 11.45
N ARG A 124 -8.68 -0.54 12.39
CA ARG A 124 -8.04 0.77 12.46
C ARG A 124 -7.12 1.01 11.26
N GLU A 125 -6.33 0.01 10.88
CA GLU A 125 -5.45 0.09 9.70
C GLU A 125 -6.26 0.20 8.40
N LEU A 126 -7.36 -0.54 8.30
CA LEU A 126 -8.31 -0.42 7.18
C LEU A 126 -8.84 1.01 7.08
N TRP A 127 -9.36 1.55 8.17
CA TRP A 127 -9.86 2.93 8.21
C TRP A 127 -8.78 3.95 7.79
N ASN A 128 -7.54 3.80 8.29
CA ASN A 128 -6.43 4.67 7.89
C ASN A 128 -6.15 4.59 6.39
N ALA A 129 -6.12 3.38 5.82
CA ALA A 129 -5.91 3.19 4.38
C ALA A 129 -7.03 3.82 3.54
N GLU A 130 -8.28 3.71 4.00
CA GLU A 130 -9.44 4.36 3.37
C GLU A 130 -9.30 5.90 3.39
N GLN A 131 -8.84 6.50 4.51
CA GLN A 131 -8.64 7.96 4.57
C GLN A 131 -7.54 8.43 3.62
N ILE A 132 -6.43 7.69 3.52
CA ILE A 132 -5.35 7.98 2.57
C ILE A 132 -5.90 7.93 1.13
N LYS A 133 -6.59 6.84 0.77
CA LYS A 133 -7.13 6.66 -0.58
C LYS A 133 -8.18 7.72 -0.94
N LYS A 134 -9.03 8.06 0.01
CA LYS A 134 -10.01 9.14 -0.14
C LYS A 134 -9.33 10.48 -0.43
N SER A 135 -8.26 10.80 0.31
CA SER A 135 -7.52 12.04 0.11
C SER A 135 -6.85 12.11 -1.26
N GLU A 136 -6.29 10.99 -1.74
CA GLU A 136 -5.74 10.89 -3.11
C GLU A 136 -6.81 11.16 -4.17
N ILE A 137 -7.96 10.47 -4.11
CA ILE A 137 -9.06 10.64 -5.07
C ILE A 137 -9.52 12.10 -5.14
N ILE A 138 -9.69 12.73 -3.97
CA ILE A 138 -10.12 14.12 -3.89
C ILE A 138 -9.04 15.07 -4.45
N GLY A 139 -7.76 14.82 -4.13
CA GLY A 139 -6.63 15.57 -4.66
C GLY A 139 -6.58 15.52 -6.20
N ASP A 140 -6.71 14.32 -6.77
CA ASP A 140 -6.75 14.10 -8.22
C ASP A 140 -7.90 14.90 -8.90
N TRP A 141 -9.07 14.98 -8.25
CA TRP A 141 -10.18 15.77 -8.78
C TRP A 141 -9.96 17.26 -8.63
N MET A 142 -9.32 17.73 -7.54
CA MET A 142 -8.94 19.14 -7.40
C MET A 142 -7.94 19.58 -8.49
N GLU A 143 -6.96 18.74 -8.80
CA GLU A 143 -6.00 18.98 -9.89
C GLU A 143 -6.69 19.07 -11.26
N LYS A 144 -7.79 18.33 -11.46
CA LYS A 144 -8.64 18.40 -12.66
C LYS A 144 -9.63 19.55 -12.67
N GLY A 145 -9.58 20.43 -11.67
CA GLY A 145 -10.41 21.64 -11.61
C GLY A 145 -11.78 21.46 -10.94
N VAL A 146 -11.99 20.39 -10.17
CA VAL A 146 -13.19 20.18 -9.35
C VAL A 146 -13.03 20.91 -8.02
N ARG A 147 -14.08 21.61 -7.58
CA ARG A 147 -14.10 22.33 -6.30
C ARG A 147 -14.95 21.62 -5.28
N PHE A 148 -14.48 21.54 -4.04
CA PHE A 148 -15.17 20.88 -2.93
C PHE A 148 -15.56 21.87 -1.84
N GLY A 149 -16.80 21.80 -1.34
CA GLY A 149 -17.25 22.57 -0.19
C GLY A 149 -16.63 22.05 1.13
N SER A 150 -16.50 20.72 1.24
CA SER A 150 -15.74 20.06 2.32
C SER A 150 -15.18 18.75 1.82
N ALA A 151 -13.90 18.72 1.51
CA ALA A 151 -13.20 17.54 0.99
C ALA A 151 -13.27 16.34 1.94
N GLN A 152 -13.35 16.57 3.23
CA GLN A 152 -13.39 15.49 4.24
C GLN A 152 -14.73 14.75 4.28
N ASN A 153 -15.82 15.38 3.86
CA ASN A 153 -17.17 14.87 4.03
C ASN A 153 -17.86 14.45 2.72
N VAL A 154 -17.10 14.17 1.66
CA VAL A 154 -17.63 13.63 0.42
C VAL A 154 -17.24 12.17 0.27
N LEU A 155 -18.04 11.38 -0.45
CA LEU A 155 -17.72 10.00 -0.82
C LEU A 155 -17.75 9.88 -2.35
N ILE A 156 -16.67 9.41 -2.94
CA ILE A 156 -16.53 9.29 -4.39
C ILE A 156 -15.92 7.92 -4.70
N ASP A 157 -16.65 7.10 -5.43
CA ASP A 157 -16.16 5.80 -5.90
C ASP A 157 -15.07 5.97 -6.98
N LEU A 158 -14.23 4.95 -7.12
CA LEU A 158 -13.10 4.94 -8.07
C LEU A 158 -13.53 5.09 -9.53
N ASN A 159 -14.74 4.66 -9.89
CA ASN A 159 -15.25 4.67 -11.27
C ASN A 159 -16.09 5.91 -11.58
N VAL A 160 -16.14 6.89 -10.70
CA VAL A 160 -16.82 8.18 -10.93
C VAL A 160 -15.98 9.07 -11.82
N ASN A 161 -16.62 9.84 -12.70
CA ASN A 161 -15.98 10.87 -13.47
C ASN A 161 -16.63 12.24 -13.20
N ILE A 162 -15.82 13.30 -13.08
CA ILE A 162 -16.31 14.64 -12.77
C ILE A 162 -15.63 15.63 -13.72
N GLY A 163 -16.42 16.39 -14.47
CA GLY A 163 -15.93 17.43 -15.38
C GLY A 163 -15.38 18.66 -14.64
N PRO A 164 -14.47 19.41 -15.28
CA PRO A 164 -13.82 20.58 -14.69
C PRO A 164 -14.83 21.69 -14.40
N GLY A 165 -14.51 22.54 -13.41
CA GLY A 165 -15.38 23.65 -13.00
C GLY A 165 -16.56 23.22 -12.12
N THR A 166 -16.80 21.92 -11.96
CA THR A 166 -17.90 21.40 -11.14
C THR A 166 -17.62 21.65 -9.65
N TYR A 167 -18.69 22.03 -8.92
CA TYR A 167 -18.69 22.19 -7.48
C TYR A 167 -19.38 21.01 -6.83
N VAL A 168 -18.72 20.40 -5.86
CA VAL A 168 -19.22 19.27 -5.05
C VAL A 168 -19.40 19.73 -3.61
N GLY A 169 -20.65 19.84 -3.19
CA GLY A 169 -21.04 20.28 -1.84
C GLY A 169 -20.66 19.30 -0.73
N THR A 170 -20.81 19.77 0.50
CA THR A 170 -20.53 18.94 1.70
C THR A 170 -21.48 17.73 1.75
N GLY A 171 -20.93 16.54 2.06
CA GLY A 171 -21.75 15.35 2.25
C GLY A 171 -22.31 14.74 0.96
N VAL A 172 -21.88 15.22 -0.20
CA VAL A 172 -22.24 14.61 -1.48
C VAL A 172 -21.64 13.23 -1.60
N GLN A 173 -22.43 12.30 -2.15
CA GLN A 173 -22.05 10.91 -2.37
C GLN A 173 -22.22 10.57 -3.86
N LEU A 174 -21.15 10.07 -4.48
CA LEU A 174 -21.11 9.72 -5.92
C LEU A 174 -20.69 8.26 -6.06
N PHE A 175 -21.57 7.42 -6.59
CA PHE A 175 -21.38 5.96 -6.63
C PHE A 175 -21.60 5.36 -8.02
N GLN A 176 -21.20 4.10 -8.17
CA GLN A 176 -21.55 3.19 -9.26
C GLN A 176 -21.26 3.74 -10.67
N GLY A 177 -20.08 4.32 -10.87
CA GLY A 177 -19.68 4.79 -12.20
C GLY A 177 -20.47 6.03 -12.69
N THR A 178 -21.00 6.82 -11.76
CA THR A 178 -21.63 8.11 -12.07
C THR A 178 -20.68 9.00 -12.87
N SER A 179 -21.22 9.65 -13.91
CA SER A 179 -20.50 10.61 -14.75
C SER A 179 -21.14 12.00 -14.64
N ILE A 180 -20.35 12.97 -14.20
CA ILE A 180 -20.78 14.37 -14.03
C ILE A 180 -20.06 15.22 -15.08
N GLY A 181 -20.81 16.01 -15.83
CA GLY A 181 -20.28 16.96 -16.82
C GLY A 181 -19.52 18.13 -16.19
N ALA A 182 -19.12 19.07 -17.04
CA ALA A 182 -18.39 20.26 -16.62
C ALA A 182 -19.35 21.34 -16.05
N ASN A 183 -18.80 22.20 -15.16
CA ASN A 183 -19.50 23.35 -14.58
C ASN A 183 -20.83 22.99 -13.88
N CYS A 184 -20.97 21.77 -13.39
CA CYS A 184 -22.12 21.35 -12.60
C CYS A 184 -22.05 21.92 -11.17
N HIS A 185 -23.19 21.97 -10.50
CA HIS A 185 -23.31 22.38 -9.11
C HIS A 185 -24.08 21.34 -8.31
N LEU A 186 -23.38 20.58 -7.48
CA LEU A 186 -23.98 19.56 -6.63
C LEU A 186 -24.06 20.13 -5.21
N GLU A 187 -25.28 20.42 -4.75
CA GLU A 187 -25.49 20.93 -3.39
C GLU A 187 -25.32 19.84 -2.33
N ALA A 188 -25.23 20.30 -1.08
CA ALA A 188 -24.90 19.46 0.06
C ALA A 188 -25.88 18.27 0.26
N PHE A 189 -25.32 17.15 0.72
CA PHE A 189 -26.06 15.94 1.11
C PHE A 189 -26.88 15.30 -0.02
N SER A 190 -26.54 15.54 -1.28
CA SER A 190 -27.11 14.79 -2.40
C SER A 190 -26.37 13.46 -2.62
N SER A 191 -27.09 12.45 -3.10
CA SER A 191 -26.55 11.13 -3.41
C SER A 191 -26.88 10.76 -4.86
N ILE A 192 -25.86 10.45 -5.66
CA ILE A 192 -26.00 10.19 -7.08
C ILE A 192 -25.32 8.87 -7.41
N SER A 193 -26.08 7.96 -8.01
CA SER A 193 -25.61 6.60 -8.30
C SER A 193 -25.98 6.19 -9.73
N GLY A 194 -25.03 5.59 -10.46
CA GLY A 194 -25.25 5.01 -11.78
C GLY A 194 -25.83 5.95 -12.81
N SER A 195 -25.59 7.26 -12.67
CA SER A 195 -26.25 8.32 -13.44
C SER A 195 -25.27 9.11 -14.29
N THR A 196 -25.75 9.71 -15.36
CA THR A 196 -25.01 10.66 -16.18
C THR A 196 -25.67 12.03 -16.09
N LEU A 197 -24.90 13.04 -15.69
CA LEU A 197 -25.30 14.43 -15.70
C LEU A 197 -24.53 15.16 -16.80
N GLU A 198 -25.23 15.87 -17.64
CA GLU A 198 -24.63 16.71 -18.67
C GLU A 198 -23.99 17.98 -18.06
N ASP A 199 -23.34 18.79 -18.87
CA ASP A 199 -22.72 20.03 -18.42
C ASP A 199 -23.78 21.03 -17.87
N PHE A 200 -23.35 21.86 -16.90
CA PHE A 200 -24.16 22.92 -16.28
C PHE A 200 -25.40 22.45 -15.51
N VAL A 201 -25.45 21.17 -15.11
CA VAL A 201 -26.54 20.63 -14.28
C VAL A 201 -26.41 21.12 -12.86
N HIS A 202 -27.57 21.50 -12.28
CA HIS A 202 -27.68 21.85 -10.86
C HIS A 202 -28.49 20.80 -10.11
N ILE A 203 -27.90 20.18 -9.13
CA ILE A 203 -28.53 19.22 -8.21
C ILE A 203 -28.73 19.92 -6.87
N TYR A 204 -29.96 20.00 -6.42
CA TYR A 204 -30.31 20.63 -5.15
C TYR A 204 -29.99 19.73 -3.94
N SER A 205 -29.89 20.35 -2.77
CA SER A 205 -29.60 19.65 -1.53
C SER A 205 -30.57 18.50 -1.25
N HIS A 206 -30.03 17.40 -0.69
CA HIS A 206 -30.80 16.20 -0.33
C HIS A 206 -31.50 15.49 -1.50
N SER A 207 -31.03 15.67 -2.73
CA SER A 207 -31.51 14.91 -3.91
C SER A 207 -30.90 13.50 -3.92
N ASN A 208 -31.73 12.52 -4.36
CA ASN A 208 -31.35 11.13 -4.58
C ASN A 208 -31.76 10.66 -5.96
#